data_a274a2097413ab07684869bde6c64202
#
_entry.id   a274a2097413ab07684869bde6c64202
#
_cell.length_a   1.000
_cell.length_b   1.000
_cell.length_c   1.000
_cell.angle_alpha   90.00
_cell.angle_beta   90.00
_cell.angle_gamma   90.00
#
_symmetry.space_group_name_H-M   'P 1'
#
loop_
_entity.id
_entity.type
_entity.pdbx_description
1 polymer ?
#
loop_
_entity_poly.entity_id
_entity_poly.type
_entity_poly.pdbx_seq_one_letter_code
_entity_poly.pdbx_strand_id
1 'polypeptide(L)'
;MNAQPMEIIEAHKQQKFPDSIPAGNYSGITPLGQDRYAVVSDKSADDGFFVFHIAIDTLSGKIVSIENEGFRSTGKRNRDVEGIAYVPDTQTLFISGEAGNDILEYTLDGQHTGRGLDIPAVFKKARRNFGFEALAYDAEQRLFWTTSEASLPGEGDTLRLQSFGLDLQPKRQYRYEMDGQLSERPIARGVSALCALGGNRLLVLEREAKVTKMKIGSWVHCKLFEVELTGEPSEAVVEKRLVMEFRTKINLLRRNFANYEGMCLGPRLADGSRTLIMIADSQDRHGGILRDWFKVIVFRE
;
A
#
# COMPACT_ATOMS: atom_id res chain seq x y z
N MET A 1 12.95 -22.46 11.77
CA MET A 1 13.81 -21.34 12.24
C MET A 1 12.88 -20.14 12.35
N ASN A 2 12.77 -19.50 13.51
CA ASN A 2 12.02 -18.25 13.60
C ASN A 2 12.76 -17.22 12.77
N ALA A 3 12.08 -16.58 11.83
CA ALA A 3 12.65 -15.47 11.07
C ALA A 3 13.08 -14.36 12.03
N GLN A 4 14.19 -13.71 11.72
CA GLN A 4 14.62 -12.58 12.55
C GLN A 4 13.65 -11.40 12.32
N PRO A 5 13.36 -10.61 13.38
CA PRO A 5 12.53 -9.44 13.24
C PRO A 5 13.16 -8.42 12.28
N MET A 6 12.35 -7.72 11.51
CA MET A 6 12.81 -6.65 10.62
C MET A 6 13.54 -5.56 11.41
N GLU A 7 14.76 -5.22 11.00
CA GLU A 7 15.58 -4.14 11.56
C GLU A 7 15.82 -3.07 10.50
N ILE A 8 15.47 -1.81 10.80
CA ILE A 8 15.73 -0.68 9.90
C ILE A 8 17.22 -0.31 9.96
N ILE A 9 17.90 -0.37 8.82
CA ILE A 9 19.28 0.09 8.65
C ILE A 9 19.31 1.57 8.31
N GLU A 10 18.50 1.97 7.32
CA GLU A 10 18.43 3.36 6.88
C GLU A 10 17.02 3.69 6.37
N ALA A 11 16.51 4.86 6.73
CA ALA A 11 15.30 5.43 6.17
C ALA A 11 15.68 6.68 5.36
N HIS A 12 15.73 6.55 4.04
CA HIS A 12 16.09 7.68 3.18
C HIS A 12 15.07 8.83 3.29
N LYS A 13 15.55 10.05 3.04
CA LYS A 13 14.66 11.21 2.90
C LYS A 13 13.70 10.97 1.74
N GLN A 14 12.46 11.40 1.90
CA GLN A 14 11.49 11.33 0.80
C GLN A 14 11.98 12.13 -0.41
N GLN A 15 11.76 11.56 -1.59
CA GLN A 15 12.14 12.11 -2.87
C GLN A 15 10.88 12.48 -3.65
N LYS A 16 10.84 13.70 -4.18
CA LYS A 16 9.74 14.15 -5.03
C LYS A 16 9.73 13.35 -6.33
N PHE A 17 8.55 13.06 -6.85
CA PHE A 17 8.40 12.53 -8.21
C PHE A 17 9.00 13.52 -9.22
N PRO A 18 9.68 13.04 -10.27
CA PRO A 18 10.14 13.90 -11.35
C PRO A 18 8.95 14.53 -12.08
N ASP A 19 9.17 15.68 -12.71
CA ASP A 19 8.12 16.39 -13.44
C ASP A 19 7.62 15.64 -14.70
N SER A 20 8.36 14.63 -15.15
CA SER A 20 7.96 13.71 -16.23
C SER A 20 6.83 12.75 -15.84
N ILE A 21 6.62 12.52 -14.56
CA ILE A 21 5.49 11.73 -14.07
C ILE A 21 4.31 12.66 -13.80
N PRO A 22 3.13 12.37 -14.34
CA PRO A 22 1.93 13.16 -14.10
C PRO A 22 1.65 13.33 -12.60
N ALA A 23 1.02 14.43 -12.23
CA ALA A 23 0.40 14.53 -10.91
C ALA A 23 -0.69 13.46 -10.81
N GLY A 24 -0.81 12.82 -9.64
CA GLY A 24 -1.81 11.77 -9.46
C GLY A 24 -2.14 11.56 -8.00
N ASN A 25 -3.07 10.66 -7.78
CA ASN A 25 -3.45 10.15 -6.47
C ASN A 25 -2.98 8.70 -6.41
N TYR A 26 -1.66 8.53 -6.27
CA TYR A 26 -1.04 7.21 -6.34
C TYR A 26 -1.23 6.46 -5.02
N SER A 27 -2.02 5.39 -5.07
CA SER A 27 -2.48 4.63 -3.90
C SER A 27 -1.83 3.26 -3.74
N GLY A 28 -1.44 2.58 -4.81
CA GLY A 28 -0.85 1.24 -4.72
C GLY A 28 0.35 1.05 -5.65
N ILE A 29 1.31 0.21 -5.24
CA ILE A 29 2.50 -0.13 -6.01
C ILE A 29 2.87 -1.60 -5.83
N THR A 30 3.29 -2.26 -6.91
CA THR A 30 3.79 -3.65 -6.88
C THR A 30 4.94 -3.83 -7.87
N PRO A 31 5.99 -4.64 -7.55
CA PRO A 31 7.08 -4.90 -8.47
C PRO A 31 6.66 -5.85 -9.60
N LEU A 32 7.05 -5.54 -10.83
CA LEU A 32 6.91 -6.41 -12.02
C LEU A 32 8.21 -7.12 -12.38
N GLY A 33 9.31 -6.81 -11.69
CA GLY A 33 10.68 -7.24 -12.00
C GLY A 33 11.42 -6.28 -12.92
N GLN A 34 12.77 -6.36 -12.95
CA GLN A 34 13.65 -5.53 -13.77
C GLN A 34 13.41 -4.01 -13.59
N ASP A 35 13.36 -3.55 -12.35
CA ASP A 35 13.11 -2.15 -11.99
C ASP A 35 11.76 -1.59 -12.47
N ARG A 36 10.84 -2.43 -12.97
CA ARG A 36 9.50 -2.06 -13.37
C ARG A 36 8.52 -2.27 -12.22
N TYR A 37 7.62 -1.31 -12.07
CA TYR A 37 6.59 -1.32 -11.03
C TYR A 37 5.24 -0.92 -11.63
N ALA A 38 4.20 -1.66 -11.30
CA ALA A 38 2.84 -1.25 -11.59
C ALA A 38 2.31 -0.38 -10.44
N VAL A 39 1.66 0.72 -10.80
CA VAL A 39 1.20 1.75 -9.85
C VAL A 39 -0.22 2.15 -10.22
N VAL A 40 -1.14 2.10 -9.26
CA VAL A 40 -2.52 2.56 -9.45
C VAL A 40 -2.70 3.98 -8.94
N SER A 41 -3.73 4.66 -9.49
CA SER A 41 -4.18 5.98 -9.05
C SER A 41 -5.70 5.96 -8.92
N ASP A 42 -6.21 6.28 -7.74
CA ASP A 42 -7.64 6.27 -7.41
C ASP A 42 -8.47 7.26 -8.27
N LYS A 43 -7.84 8.31 -8.77
CA LYS A 43 -8.49 9.36 -9.58
C LYS A 43 -8.07 9.37 -11.07
N SER A 44 -7.41 8.33 -11.57
CA SER A 44 -7.24 8.19 -13.02
C SER A 44 -8.62 8.13 -13.71
N ALA A 45 -8.72 8.68 -14.94
CA ALA A 45 -10.00 8.70 -15.67
C ALA A 45 -10.50 7.29 -15.95
N ASP A 46 -9.58 6.42 -16.37
CA ASP A 46 -9.84 5.03 -16.69
C ASP A 46 -9.33 4.12 -15.57
N ASP A 47 -9.97 2.97 -15.46
CA ASP A 47 -9.53 1.83 -14.66
C ASP A 47 -8.31 1.19 -15.31
N GLY A 48 -7.23 1.04 -14.53
CA GLY A 48 -5.95 0.55 -15.03
C GLY A 48 -4.79 0.92 -14.09
N PHE A 49 -3.59 0.89 -14.63
CA PHE A 49 -2.37 1.16 -13.87
C PHE A 49 -1.27 1.80 -14.72
N PHE A 50 -0.42 2.57 -14.10
CA PHE A 50 0.83 3.05 -14.67
C PHE A 50 1.92 1.98 -14.57
N VAL A 51 2.89 2.03 -15.47
CA VAL A 51 4.15 1.30 -15.33
C VAL A 51 5.27 2.30 -15.17
N PHE A 52 5.95 2.24 -14.03
CA PHE A 52 7.12 3.06 -13.73
C PHE A 52 8.39 2.22 -13.76
N HIS A 53 9.47 2.77 -14.28
CA HIS A 53 10.82 2.29 -14.05
C HIS A 53 11.40 3.06 -12.87
N ILE A 54 11.76 2.36 -11.80
CA ILE A 54 12.35 2.94 -10.59
C ILE A 54 13.71 2.28 -10.37
N ALA A 55 14.77 2.92 -10.83
CA ALA A 55 16.13 2.42 -10.64
C ALA A 55 16.60 2.78 -9.22
N ILE A 56 17.05 1.77 -8.48
CA ILE A 56 17.60 1.90 -7.14
C ILE A 56 19.06 1.49 -7.17
N ASP A 57 19.93 2.36 -6.64
CA ASP A 57 21.33 2.05 -6.44
C ASP A 57 21.51 0.89 -5.47
N THR A 58 22.10 -0.20 -5.92
CA THR A 58 22.23 -1.44 -5.15
C THR A 58 23.24 -1.39 -4.00
N LEU A 59 24.01 -0.32 -3.89
CA LEU A 59 24.93 -0.11 -2.75
C LEU A 59 24.28 0.70 -1.64
N SER A 60 23.51 1.73 -2.01
CA SER A 60 22.95 2.68 -1.03
C SER A 60 21.44 2.56 -0.82
N GLY A 61 20.71 1.88 -1.72
CA GLY A 61 19.24 1.84 -1.69
C GLY A 61 18.56 3.15 -2.11
N LYS A 62 19.29 4.12 -2.66
CA LYS A 62 18.73 5.39 -3.13
C LYS A 62 18.12 5.25 -4.51
N ILE A 63 17.02 5.95 -4.76
CA ILE A 63 16.44 6.05 -6.10
C ILE A 63 17.37 6.90 -6.97
N VAL A 64 17.79 6.35 -8.11
CA VAL A 64 18.68 6.98 -9.10
C VAL A 64 17.86 7.67 -10.18
N SER A 65 16.87 6.97 -10.73
CA SER A 65 15.98 7.50 -11.75
C SER A 65 14.57 6.94 -11.60
N ILE A 66 13.60 7.69 -12.10
CA ILE A 66 12.20 7.29 -12.18
C ILE A 66 11.70 7.72 -13.55
N GLU A 67 11.16 6.77 -14.31
CA GLU A 67 10.59 7.01 -15.63
C GLU A 67 9.18 6.42 -15.71
N ASN A 68 8.31 7.05 -16.51
CA ASN A 68 6.96 6.58 -16.77
C ASN A 68 6.90 5.91 -18.14
N GLU A 69 6.66 4.59 -18.17
CA GLU A 69 6.47 3.81 -19.39
C GLU A 69 5.08 4.04 -20.02
N GLY A 70 4.13 4.54 -19.23
CA GLY A 70 2.78 4.85 -19.67
C GLY A 70 1.70 4.19 -18.81
N PHE A 71 0.45 4.44 -19.21
CA PHE A 71 -0.75 3.94 -18.56
C PHE A 71 -1.34 2.76 -19.34
N ARG A 72 -1.71 1.70 -18.65
CA ARG A 72 -2.39 0.52 -19.19
C ARG A 72 -3.85 0.59 -18.76
N SER A 73 -4.75 0.76 -19.71
CA SER A 73 -6.17 1.06 -19.44
C SER A 73 -7.10 -0.04 -19.92
N THR A 74 -8.15 -0.29 -19.17
CA THR A 74 -9.29 -1.11 -19.62
C THR A 74 -10.20 -0.38 -20.60
N GLY A 75 -10.05 0.93 -20.74
CA GLY A 75 -11.01 1.80 -21.42
C GLY A 75 -12.35 1.96 -20.69
N LYS A 76 -12.45 1.49 -19.44
CA LYS A 76 -13.63 1.63 -18.59
C LYS A 76 -13.37 2.67 -17.51
N ARG A 77 -14.43 3.25 -16.97
CA ARG A 77 -14.33 4.21 -15.87
C ARG A 77 -13.61 3.60 -14.66
N ASN A 78 -12.75 4.37 -14.02
CA ASN A 78 -12.05 4.00 -12.81
C ASN A 78 -13.02 3.57 -11.70
N ARG A 79 -12.67 2.49 -10.99
CA ARG A 79 -13.42 1.90 -9.88
C ARG A 79 -13.01 2.43 -8.52
N ASP A 80 -12.30 3.58 -8.47
CA ASP A 80 -11.66 4.07 -7.23
C ASP A 80 -10.62 3.05 -6.77
N VAL A 81 -9.58 2.86 -7.61
CA VAL A 81 -8.59 1.78 -7.44
C VAL A 81 -7.55 2.16 -6.40
N GLU A 82 -7.26 1.25 -5.46
CA GLU A 82 -6.42 1.52 -4.30
C GLU A 82 -5.21 0.58 -4.23
N GLY A 83 -5.40 -0.68 -3.98
CA GLY A 83 -4.32 -1.66 -3.86
C GLY A 83 -4.03 -2.39 -5.16
N ILE A 84 -2.77 -2.79 -5.37
CA ILE A 84 -2.34 -3.58 -6.53
C ILE A 84 -1.33 -4.65 -6.11
N ALA A 85 -1.48 -5.87 -6.67
CA ALA A 85 -0.57 -6.98 -6.44
C ALA A 85 -0.29 -7.74 -7.74
N TYR A 86 0.97 -7.99 -8.03
CA TYR A 86 1.41 -8.81 -9.17
C TYR A 86 1.60 -10.26 -8.78
N VAL A 87 1.12 -11.17 -9.63
CA VAL A 87 1.27 -12.63 -9.49
C VAL A 87 2.22 -13.15 -10.57
N PRO A 88 3.48 -13.46 -10.25
CA PRO A 88 4.45 -13.92 -11.25
C PRO A 88 4.05 -15.23 -11.94
N ASP A 89 3.40 -16.14 -11.23
CA ASP A 89 3.01 -17.45 -11.74
C ASP A 89 2.04 -17.37 -12.92
N THR A 90 1.12 -16.41 -12.88
CA THR A 90 0.10 -16.20 -13.92
C THR A 90 0.41 -15.03 -14.83
N GLN A 91 1.40 -14.22 -14.48
CA GLN A 91 1.72 -12.95 -15.14
C GLN A 91 0.51 -12.01 -15.21
N THR A 92 -0.26 -11.94 -14.12
CA THR A 92 -1.44 -11.09 -13.98
C THR A 92 -1.31 -10.18 -12.77
N LEU A 93 -2.14 -9.15 -12.76
CA LEU A 93 -2.27 -8.20 -11.66
C LEU A 93 -3.64 -8.33 -11.02
N PHE A 94 -3.71 -8.10 -9.72
CA PHE A 94 -4.98 -7.95 -9.01
C PHE A 94 -5.05 -6.53 -8.47
N ILE A 95 -6.20 -5.88 -8.66
CA ILE A 95 -6.40 -4.48 -8.27
C ILE A 95 -7.69 -4.38 -7.47
N SER A 96 -7.59 -3.81 -6.25
CA SER A 96 -8.76 -3.50 -5.44
C SER A 96 -9.45 -2.24 -5.92
N GLY A 97 -10.78 -2.19 -5.83
CA GLY A 97 -11.58 -1.04 -6.15
C GLY A 97 -12.62 -0.78 -5.07
N GLU A 98 -12.61 0.43 -4.50
CA GLU A 98 -13.53 0.83 -3.44
C GLU A 98 -14.99 0.94 -3.91
N ALA A 99 -15.22 1.42 -5.14
CA ALA A 99 -16.57 1.65 -5.66
C ALA A 99 -17.42 0.36 -5.68
N GLY A 100 -16.79 -0.79 -5.96
CA GLY A 100 -17.42 -2.11 -5.96
C GLY A 100 -17.11 -2.94 -4.72
N ASN A 101 -16.14 -2.50 -3.93
CA ASN A 101 -15.51 -3.27 -2.87
C ASN A 101 -15.11 -4.67 -3.36
N ASP A 102 -14.43 -4.70 -4.50
CA ASP A 102 -14.03 -5.89 -5.24
C ASP A 102 -12.52 -5.88 -5.51
N ILE A 103 -11.97 -7.04 -5.89
CA ILE A 103 -10.58 -7.21 -6.29
C ILE A 103 -10.58 -8.01 -7.58
N LEU A 104 -10.25 -7.35 -8.69
CA LEU A 104 -10.34 -7.92 -10.03
C LEU A 104 -8.96 -8.23 -10.61
N GLU A 105 -8.92 -9.23 -11.50
CA GLU A 105 -7.71 -9.65 -12.20
C GLU A 105 -7.56 -8.95 -13.54
N TYR A 106 -6.31 -8.53 -13.84
CA TYR A 106 -5.92 -7.82 -15.06
C TYR A 106 -4.75 -8.52 -15.74
N THR A 107 -4.73 -8.45 -17.06
CA THR A 107 -3.52 -8.75 -17.83
C THR A 107 -2.49 -7.62 -17.69
N LEU A 108 -1.23 -7.88 -18.09
CA LEU A 108 -0.20 -6.84 -18.12
C LEU A 108 -0.48 -5.72 -19.14
N ASP A 109 -1.41 -5.94 -20.08
CA ASP A 109 -1.89 -4.92 -21.04
C ASP A 109 -3.01 -4.05 -20.46
N GLY A 110 -3.42 -4.30 -19.21
CA GLY A 110 -4.45 -3.54 -18.53
C GLY A 110 -5.88 -4.00 -18.79
N GLN A 111 -6.11 -5.16 -19.38
CA GLN A 111 -7.46 -5.68 -19.66
C GLN A 111 -7.97 -6.56 -18.51
N HIS A 112 -9.26 -6.46 -18.19
CA HIS A 112 -9.89 -7.39 -17.26
C HIS A 112 -9.91 -8.81 -17.84
N THR A 113 -9.53 -9.79 -17.03
CA THR A 113 -9.62 -11.22 -17.41
C THR A 113 -11.03 -11.78 -17.20
N GLY A 114 -11.90 -11.05 -16.55
CA GLY A 114 -13.23 -11.51 -16.13
C GLY A 114 -13.22 -12.29 -14.81
N ARG A 115 -12.06 -12.39 -14.14
CA ARG A 115 -11.88 -13.08 -12.86
C ARG A 115 -11.66 -12.07 -11.74
N GLY A 116 -11.88 -12.50 -10.50
CA GLY A 116 -11.63 -11.70 -9.30
C GLY A 116 -11.70 -12.56 -8.04
N LEU A 117 -11.29 -12.01 -6.93
CA LEU A 117 -11.35 -12.71 -5.65
C LEU A 117 -12.79 -12.83 -5.16
N ASP A 118 -13.14 -13.98 -4.59
CA ASP A 118 -14.47 -14.24 -4.01
C ASP A 118 -14.58 -13.59 -2.62
N ILE A 119 -15.05 -12.36 -2.62
CA ILE A 119 -15.06 -11.52 -1.42
C ILE A 119 -16.11 -11.99 -0.41
N PRO A 120 -15.70 -12.34 0.84
CA PRO A 120 -16.63 -12.77 1.88
C PRO A 120 -17.71 -11.73 2.17
N ALA A 121 -18.94 -12.20 2.37
CA ALA A 121 -20.13 -11.34 2.55
C ALA A 121 -19.99 -10.33 3.70
N VAL A 122 -19.14 -10.58 4.69
CA VAL A 122 -18.89 -9.66 5.80
C VAL A 122 -18.38 -8.30 5.34
N PHE A 123 -17.57 -8.27 4.27
CA PHE A 123 -17.01 -7.03 3.72
C PHE A 123 -18.03 -6.17 2.96
N LYS A 124 -19.22 -6.71 2.63
CA LYS A 124 -20.34 -5.90 2.10
C LYS A 124 -20.85 -4.88 3.11
N LYS A 125 -20.47 -5.01 4.39
CA LYS A 125 -20.80 -4.06 5.46
C LYS A 125 -19.85 -2.87 5.52
N ALA A 126 -18.75 -2.86 4.74
CA ALA A 126 -17.85 -1.73 4.69
C ALA A 126 -18.60 -0.45 4.35
N ARG A 127 -18.23 0.64 5.01
CA ARG A 127 -18.79 1.96 4.69
C ARG A 127 -18.26 2.39 3.33
N ARG A 128 -19.05 3.18 2.60
CA ARG A 128 -18.59 3.79 1.36
C ARG A 128 -17.31 4.59 1.60
N ASN A 129 -16.31 4.48 0.74
CA ASN A 129 -14.98 5.06 0.83
C ASN A 129 -14.18 4.58 2.07
N PHE A 130 -14.40 3.35 2.50
CA PHE A 130 -13.64 2.64 3.53
C PHE A 130 -13.56 1.14 3.18
N GLY A 131 -13.50 0.85 1.88
CA GLY A 131 -13.39 -0.50 1.34
C GLY A 131 -11.97 -1.05 1.38
N PHE A 132 -11.64 -1.89 0.40
CA PHE A 132 -10.32 -2.49 0.28
C PHE A 132 -9.29 -1.46 -0.19
N GLU A 133 -8.48 -0.98 0.73
CA GLU A 133 -7.41 -0.02 0.51
C GLU A 133 -6.10 -0.73 0.13
N ALA A 134 -5.73 -1.74 0.88
CA ALA A 134 -4.43 -2.39 0.79
C ALA A 134 -4.53 -3.78 0.17
N LEU A 135 -3.59 -4.11 -0.71
CA LEU A 135 -3.46 -5.44 -1.32
C LEU A 135 -1.99 -5.84 -1.45
N ALA A 136 -1.64 -7.04 -1.00
CA ALA A 136 -0.31 -7.61 -1.15
C ALA A 136 -0.40 -9.06 -1.63
N TYR A 137 0.60 -9.53 -2.36
CA TYR A 137 0.77 -10.93 -2.73
C TYR A 137 2.02 -11.51 -2.07
N ASP A 138 1.84 -12.59 -1.33
CA ASP A 138 2.91 -13.41 -0.78
C ASP A 138 3.25 -14.51 -1.78
N ALA A 139 4.37 -14.38 -2.47
CA ALA A 139 4.81 -15.34 -3.49
C ALA A 139 5.26 -16.68 -2.87
N GLU A 140 5.74 -16.69 -1.62
CA GLU A 140 6.17 -17.92 -0.94
C GLU A 140 4.96 -18.79 -0.58
N GLN A 141 3.91 -18.18 -0.02
CA GLN A 141 2.69 -18.89 0.37
C GLN A 141 1.64 -18.95 -0.74
N ARG A 142 1.82 -18.18 -1.83
CA ARG A 142 0.88 -18.04 -2.93
C ARG A 142 -0.49 -17.54 -2.44
N LEU A 143 -0.45 -16.53 -1.55
CA LEU A 143 -1.63 -15.94 -0.94
C LEU A 143 -1.69 -14.43 -1.20
N PHE A 144 -2.88 -13.94 -1.52
CA PHE A 144 -3.18 -12.53 -1.43
C PHE A 144 -3.55 -12.18 0.01
N TRP A 145 -3.19 -10.97 0.43
CA TRP A 145 -3.61 -10.37 1.69
C TRP A 145 -4.21 -9.01 1.44
N THR A 146 -5.35 -8.75 2.06
CA THR A 146 -6.04 -7.47 1.97
C THR A 146 -6.70 -7.09 3.30
N THR A 147 -7.02 -5.81 3.44
CA THR A 147 -7.82 -5.26 4.52
C THR A 147 -8.58 -4.03 4.03
N SER A 148 -9.67 -3.68 4.71
CA SER A 148 -10.32 -2.38 4.54
C SER A 148 -9.50 -1.27 5.21
N GLU A 149 -9.65 -0.02 4.75
CA GLU A 149 -9.02 1.14 5.39
C GLU A 149 -9.42 1.25 6.85
N ALA A 150 -10.73 1.15 7.11
CA ALA A 150 -11.29 1.26 8.45
C ALA A 150 -12.03 -0.02 8.87
N SER A 151 -12.26 -0.15 10.17
CA SER A 151 -13.03 -1.26 10.74
C SER A 151 -14.46 -1.30 10.23
N LEU A 152 -15.00 -2.50 10.11
CA LEU A 152 -16.40 -2.71 9.76
C LEU A 152 -17.30 -2.18 10.88
N PRO A 153 -18.54 -1.75 10.55
CA PRO A 153 -19.48 -1.26 11.55
C PRO A 153 -19.69 -2.24 12.69
N GLY A 154 -19.47 -1.78 13.92
CA GLY A 154 -19.60 -2.58 15.14
C GLY A 154 -18.33 -3.29 15.60
N GLU A 155 -17.21 -3.18 14.89
CA GLU A 155 -15.94 -3.86 15.22
C GLU A 155 -14.92 -2.96 15.95
N GLY A 156 -15.30 -1.74 16.34
CA GLY A 156 -14.41 -0.82 17.06
C GLY A 156 -13.21 -0.41 16.23
N ASP A 157 -12.01 -0.58 16.77
CA ASP A 157 -10.73 -0.33 16.09
C ASP A 157 -10.11 -1.59 15.47
N THR A 158 -10.87 -2.69 15.39
CA THR A 158 -10.39 -3.96 14.85
C THR A 158 -10.68 -4.08 13.36
N LEU A 159 -9.64 -4.33 12.57
CA LEU A 159 -9.70 -4.65 11.15
C LEU A 159 -9.63 -6.17 10.93
N ARG A 160 -9.95 -6.59 9.71
CA ARG A 160 -9.83 -7.97 9.25
C ARG A 160 -8.74 -8.08 8.19
N LEU A 161 -7.64 -8.77 8.52
CA LEU A 161 -6.66 -9.19 7.53
C LEU A 161 -7.19 -10.47 6.86
N GLN A 162 -7.59 -10.37 5.61
CA GLN A 162 -8.17 -11.48 4.85
C GLN A 162 -7.20 -11.98 3.80
N SER A 163 -6.99 -13.29 3.73
CA SER A 163 -6.22 -13.89 2.65
C SER A 163 -7.07 -14.65 1.65
N PHE A 164 -6.54 -14.79 0.42
CA PHE A 164 -7.13 -15.55 -0.67
C PHE A 164 -6.05 -16.38 -1.34
N GLY A 165 -6.43 -17.58 -1.84
CA GLY A 165 -5.54 -18.41 -2.64
C GLY A 165 -5.55 -18.04 -4.13
N LEU A 166 -4.68 -18.69 -4.92
CA LEU A 166 -4.70 -18.60 -6.39
C LEU A 166 -5.94 -19.23 -7.03
N ASP A 167 -6.68 -20.03 -6.26
CA ASP A 167 -8.03 -20.49 -6.62
C ASP A 167 -9.10 -19.40 -6.45
N LEU A 168 -8.68 -18.17 -6.06
CA LEU A 168 -9.49 -16.97 -5.85
C LEU A 168 -10.44 -17.06 -4.64
N GLN A 169 -10.35 -18.15 -3.85
CA GLN A 169 -11.21 -18.37 -2.71
C GLN A 169 -10.61 -17.81 -1.42
N PRO A 170 -11.44 -17.34 -0.47
CA PRO A 170 -10.97 -16.90 0.83
C PRO A 170 -10.33 -18.08 1.60
N LYS A 171 -9.24 -17.79 2.33
CA LYS A 171 -8.47 -18.78 3.09
C LYS A 171 -8.46 -18.44 4.58
N ARG A 172 -7.53 -17.60 5.02
CA ARG A 172 -7.32 -17.24 6.42
C ARG A 172 -7.84 -15.83 6.66
N GLN A 173 -8.36 -15.61 7.86
CA GLN A 173 -8.73 -14.28 8.33
C GLN A 173 -8.20 -14.09 9.74
N TYR A 174 -7.57 -12.97 10.00
CA TYR A 174 -7.08 -12.58 11.32
C TYR A 174 -7.68 -11.25 11.73
N ARG A 175 -7.73 -10.99 13.02
CA ARG A 175 -8.12 -9.69 13.58
C ARG A 175 -6.87 -8.85 13.80
N TYR A 176 -6.91 -7.61 13.36
CA TYR A 176 -5.84 -6.63 13.51
C TYR A 176 -6.38 -5.45 14.30
N GLU A 177 -5.81 -5.16 15.46
CA GLU A 177 -6.21 -4.03 16.28
C GLU A 177 -5.33 -2.81 15.93
N MET A 178 -5.95 -1.73 15.48
CA MET A 178 -5.23 -0.49 15.17
C MET A 178 -4.77 0.19 16.45
N ASP A 179 -3.65 0.90 16.36
CA ASP A 179 -3.19 1.78 17.45
C ASP A 179 -4.20 2.90 17.72
N GLY A 180 -4.21 3.37 18.98
CA GLY A 180 -5.06 4.47 19.39
C GLY A 180 -4.83 5.74 18.56
N GLN A 181 -5.92 6.50 18.33
CA GLN A 181 -5.85 7.74 17.57
C GLN A 181 -5.08 8.84 18.31
N LEU A 182 -4.40 9.68 17.55
CA LEU A 182 -3.58 10.81 18.03
C LEU A 182 -4.33 12.14 18.05
N SER A 183 -5.36 12.26 17.21
CA SER A 183 -6.15 13.47 17.05
C SER A 183 -7.61 13.18 17.41
N GLU A 184 -8.27 14.08 18.15
CA GLU A 184 -9.68 13.94 18.47
C GLU A 184 -10.57 13.82 17.22
N ARG A 185 -10.15 14.41 16.10
CA ARG A 185 -10.89 14.41 14.83
C ARG A 185 -9.91 14.27 13.67
N PRO A 186 -9.40 13.06 13.40
CA PRO A 186 -8.59 12.83 12.19
C PRO A 186 -9.48 12.99 10.95
N ILE A 187 -8.90 13.44 9.85
CA ILE A 187 -9.58 13.45 8.56
C ILE A 187 -9.55 12.08 7.89
N ALA A 188 -8.50 11.31 8.14
CA ALA A 188 -8.34 9.92 7.77
C ALA A 188 -7.56 9.19 8.87
N ARG A 189 -7.95 7.96 9.16
CA ARG A 189 -7.25 7.03 10.05
C ARG A 189 -7.56 5.60 9.62
N GLY A 190 -6.53 4.85 9.34
CA GLY A 190 -6.70 3.47 8.90
C GLY A 190 -5.41 2.80 8.48
N VAL A 191 -5.55 1.59 7.92
CA VAL A 191 -4.46 0.88 7.25
C VAL A 191 -4.48 1.26 5.78
N SER A 192 -3.41 1.86 5.30
CA SER A 192 -3.29 2.36 3.94
C SER A 192 -2.49 1.43 3.00
N ALA A 193 -1.63 0.57 3.52
CA ALA A 193 -0.87 -0.36 2.71
C ALA A 193 -0.50 -1.64 3.44
N LEU A 194 -0.36 -2.73 2.67
CA LEU A 194 0.21 -4.01 3.09
C LEU A 194 1.40 -4.38 2.21
N CYS A 195 2.38 -5.08 2.79
CA CYS A 195 3.45 -5.69 2.01
C CYS A 195 3.84 -7.05 2.62
N ALA A 196 3.84 -8.10 1.84
CA ALA A 196 4.23 -9.43 2.30
C ALA A 196 5.76 -9.54 2.38
N LEU A 197 6.27 -10.01 3.52
CA LEU A 197 7.69 -10.29 3.72
C LEU A 197 8.06 -11.74 3.41
N GLY A 198 7.06 -12.63 3.31
CA GLY A 198 7.20 -14.06 3.34
C GLY A 198 7.20 -14.63 4.77
N GLY A 199 7.27 -15.95 4.92
CA GLY A 199 7.37 -16.58 6.25
C GLY A 199 6.20 -16.28 7.21
N ASN A 200 4.98 -16.13 6.72
CA ASN A 200 3.82 -15.68 7.51
C ASN A 200 3.92 -14.26 8.10
N ARG A 201 4.67 -13.36 7.48
CA ARG A 201 4.84 -11.99 7.97
C ARG A 201 4.31 -10.97 6.97
N LEU A 202 3.62 -9.96 7.50
CA LEU A 202 3.18 -8.78 6.76
C LEU A 202 3.77 -7.51 7.39
N LEU A 203 4.06 -6.54 6.53
CA LEU A 203 4.14 -5.15 6.94
C LEU A 203 2.77 -4.52 6.78
N VAL A 204 2.35 -3.78 7.79
CA VAL A 204 1.10 -3.04 7.83
C VAL A 204 1.43 -1.56 8.05
N LEU A 205 0.98 -0.71 7.15
CA LEU A 205 1.13 0.74 7.28
C LEU A 205 -0.17 1.33 7.84
N GLU A 206 -0.13 1.74 9.11
CA GLU A 206 -1.18 2.57 9.69
C GLU A 206 -0.87 4.05 9.41
N ARG A 207 -1.90 4.80 9.05
CA ARG A 207 -1.80 6.24 8.91
C ARG A 207 -2.90 6.96 9.69
N GLU A 208 -2.57 8.15 10.17
CA GLU A 208 -3.52 9.12 10.67
C GLU A 208 -3.20 10.49 10.08
N ALA A 209 -4.19 11.16 9.52
CA ALA A 209 -4.05 12.47 8.91
C ALA A 209 -4.90 13.52 9.61
N LYS A 210 -4.29 14.66 9.89
CA LYS A 210 -4.98 15.87 10.36
C LYS A 210 -4.73 17.01 9.38
N VAL A 211 -5.83 17.54 8.82
CA VAL A 211 -5.76 18.68 7.91
C VAL A 211 -6.46 19.87 8.54
N THR A 212 -5.72 20.96 8.70
CA THR A 212 -6.25 22.23 9.21
C THR A 212 -6.89 23.06 8.11
N LYS A 213 -7.80 23.97 8.46
CA LYS A 213 -8.45 24.88 7.49
C LYS A 213 -7.45 25.70 6.68
N MET A 214 -6.39 26.18 7.32
CA MET A 214 -5.33 26.99 6.68
C MET A 214 -4.19 26.14 6.10
N LYS A 215 -4.27 24.81 6.14
CA LYS A 215 -3.23 23.86 5.73
C LYS A 215 -1.95 23.91 6.57
N ILE A 216 -1.53 25.05 7.10
CA ILE A 216 -0.39 25.15 8.04
C ILE A 216 -0.75 24.42 9.34
N GLY A 217 0.14 23.56 9.82
CA GLY A 217 -0.10 22.68 10.97
C GLY A 217 -0.75 21.34 10.62
N SER A 218 -1.04 21.10 9.33
CA SER A 218 -1.47 19.78 8.84
C SER A 218 -0.32 18.78 8.93
N TRP A 219 -0.66 17.52 9.21
CA TRP A 219 0.30 16.43 9.30
C TRP A 219 -0.32 15.09 8.91
N VAL A 220 0.53 14.19 8.46
CA VAL A 220 0.26 12.76 8.38
C VAL A 220 1.26 12.04 9.27
N HIS A 221 0.76 11.18 10.15
CA HIS A 221 1.55 10.30 10.99
C HIS A 221 1.41 8.88 10.48
N CYS A 222 2.54 8.25 10.19
CA CYS A 222 2.62 6.89 9.68
C CYS A 222 3.31 6.01 10.72
N LYS A 223 2.75 4.82 10.95
CA LYS A 223 3.35 3.75 11.75
C LYS A 223 3.45 2.50 10.89
N LEU A 224 4.65 1.97 10.77
CA LEU A 224 4.92 0.72 10.08
C LEU A 224 5.04 -0.40 11.12
N PHE A 225 4.14 -1.36 11.05
CA PHE A 225 4.15 -2.53 11.91
C PHE A 225 4.56 -3.78 11.12
N GLU A 226 5.34 -4.63 11.75
CA GLU A 226 5.51 -6.02 11.35
C GLU A 226 4.50 -6.87 12.13
N VAL A 227 3.81 -7.75 11.42
CA VAL A 227 2.77 -8.63 11.94
C VAL A 227 3.14 -10.07 11.63
N GLU A 228 3.06 -10.94 12.63
CA GLU A 228 3.19 -12.39 12.45
C GLU A 228 1.80 -13.02 12.37
N LEU A 229 1.57 -13.73 11.26
CA LEU A 229 0.29 -14.42 10.97
C LEU A 229 0.33 -15.85 11.52
N THR A 230 0.49 -15.95 12.83
CA THR A 230 0.54 -17.20 13.58
C THR A 230 -0.74 -17.42 14.39
N GLY A 231 -0.96 -18.65 14.85
CA GLY A 231 -2.15 -19.01 15.62
C GLY A 231 -3.35 -19.43 14.75
N GLU A 232 -4.44 -19.77 15.43
CA GLU A 232 -5.68 -20.17 14.75
C GLU A 232 -6.32 -18.97 14.06
N PRO A 233 -6.58 -19.06 12.73
CA PRO A 233 -7.28 -18.01 12.00
C PRO A 233 -8.68 -17.79 12.59
N SER A 234 -9.19 -16.59 12.44
CA SER A 234 -10.56 -16.11 12.69
C SER A 234 -10.86 -15.42 14.02
N GLU A 235 -10.20 -15.70 15.12
CA GLU A 235 -10.54 -15.09 16.42
C GLU A 235 -9.37 -14.40 17.11
N ALA A 236 -8.13 -14.85 16.87
CA ALA A 236 -6.95 -14.25 17.48
C ALA A 236 -6.65 -12.88 16.89
N VAL A 237 -6.41 -11.92 17.75
CA VAL A 237 -5.77 -10.66 17.37
C VAL A 237 -4.30 -10.94 17.11
N VAL A 238 -3.81 -10.58 15.92
CA VAL A 238 -2.40 -10.79 15.58
C VAL A 238 -1.50 -9.92 16.44
N GLU A 239 -0.36 -10.48 16.81
CA GLU A 239 0.70 -9.70 17.43
C GLU A 239 1.35 -8.78 16.40
N LYS A 240 1.55 -7.53 16.77
CA LYS A 240 2.23 -6.56 15.92
C LYS A 240 3.39 -5.90 16.65
N ARG A 241 4.46 -5.64 15.94
CA ARG A 241 5.66 -4.96 16.43
C ARG A 241 5.87 -3.67 15.64
N LEU A 242 5.95 -2.56 16.34
CA LEU A 242 6.30 -1.28 15.71
C LEU A 242 7.73 -1.35 15.18
N VAL A 243 7.90 -1.17 13.87
CA VAL A 243 9.20 -1.17 13.20
C VAL A 243 9.71 0.25 13.04
N MET A 244 8.80 1.16 12.64
CA MET A 244 9.15 2.56 12.41
C MET A 244 7.92 3.44 12.53
N GLU A 245 8.10 4.66 13.04
CA GLU A 245 7.10 5.71 12.95
C GLU A 245 7.71 7.01 12.44
N PHE A 246 6.95 7.79 11.71
CA PHE A 246 7.40 9.09 11.21
C PHE A 246 6.21 10.00 10.92
N ARG A 247 6.50 11.30 10.88
CA ARG A 247 5.49 12.33 10.61
C ARG A 247 5.93 13.26 9.51
N THR A 248 5.05 13.47 8.55
CA THR A 248 5.15 14.49 7.52
C THR A 248 4.22 15.66 7.83
N LYS A 249 4.57 16.89 7.41
CA LYS A 249 3.82 18.07 7.84
C LYS A 249 3.94 19.27 6.91
N ILE A 250 2.96 20.16 7.00
CA ILE A 250 3.02 21.50 6.39
C ILE A 250 3.17 22.53 7.51
N ASN A 251 4.28 23.25 7.50
CA ASN A 251 4.49 24.43 8.32
C ASN A 251 5.28 25.50 7.52
N LEU A 252 5.61 26.63 8.13
CA LEU A 252 6.31 27.73 7.46
C LEU A 252 7.68 27.32 6.89
N LEU A 253 8.34 26.31 7.50
CA LEU A 253 9.69 25.85 7.13
C LEU A 253 9.70 24.53 6.37
N ARG A 254 8.67 23.69 6.52
CA ARG A 254 8.62 22.35 5.97
C ARG A 254 7.32 22.12 5.20
N ARG A 255 7.45 21.71 3.94
CA ARG A 255 6.34 21.33 3.06
C ARG A 255 6.55 19.91 2.55
N ASN A 256 6.73 18.99 3.48
CA ASN A 256 6.99 17.59 3.19
C ASN A 256 5.80 16.68 3.53
N PHE A 257 4.61 17.23 3.58
CA PHE A 257 3.37 16.49 3.79
C PHE A 257 3.27 15.40 2.71
N ALA A 258 3.09 14.16 3.13
CA ALA A 258 2.97 12.99 2.29
C ALA A 258 1.99 12.02 2.93
N ASN A 259 0.96 11.67 2.18
CA ASN A 259 -0.03 10.67 2.54
C ASN A 259 0.41 9.36 1.88
N TYR A 260 1.17 8.53 2.59
CA TYR A 260 1.66 7.25 2.05
C TYR A 260 0.53 6.23 2.02
N GLU A 261 0.26 5.68 0.83
CA GLU A 261 -0.83 4.75 0.57
C GLU A 261 -0.38 3.46 -0.12
N GLY A 262 0.78 3.46 -0.76
CA GLY A 262 1.34 2.27 -1.38
C GLY A 262 2.70 1.89 -0.84
N MET A 263 2.96 0.59 -0.70
CA MET A 263 4.29 0.07 -0.41
C MET A 263 4.52 -1.30 -1.03
N CYS A 264 5.75 -1.56 -1.46
CA CYS A 264 6.20 -2.85 -1.96
C CYS A 264 7.69 -3.08 -1.68
N LEU A 265 8.11 -4.34 -1.77
CA LEU A 265 9.53 -4.65 -1.75
C LEU A 265 10.21 -4.16 -3.02
N GLY A 266 11.36 -3.54 -2.85
CA GLY A 266 12.29 -3.21 -3.91
C GLY A 266 13.41 -4.25 -4.04
N PRO A 267 14.49 -3.94 -4.78
CA PRO A 267 15.61 -4.86 -4.97
C PRO A 267 16.36 -5.14 -3.66
N ARG A 268 17.04 -6.29 -3.61
CA ARG A 268 18.06 -6.55 -2.60
C ARG A 268 19.30 -5.76 -2.91
N LEU A 269 19.94 -5.22 -1.87
CA LEU A 269 21.21 -4.52 -1.98
C LEU A 269 22.38 -5.50 -2.01
N ALA A 270 23.56 -5.01 -2.40
CA ALA A 270 24.76 -5.81 -2.52
C ALA A 270 25.23 -6.45 -1.20
N ASP A 271 24.88 -5.86 -0.06
CA ASP A 271 25.17 -6.38 1.28
C ASP A 271 24.11 -7.38 1.78
N GLY A 272 23.11 -7.73 0.94
CA GLY A 272 22.02 -8.65 1.25
C GLY A 272 20.82 -8.00 1.93
N SER A 273 20.91 -6.73 2.34
CA SER A 273 19.75 -6.00 2.88
C SER A 273 18.65 -5.83 1.82
N ARG A 274 17.42 -5.56 2.29
CA ARG A 274 16.24 -5.39 1.43
C ARG A 274 15.83 -3.92 1.41
N THR A 275 15.11 -3.55 0.37
CA THR A 275 14.49 -2.23 0.29
C THR A 275 12.97 -2.33 0.32
N LEU A 276 12.33 -1.37 0.96
CA LEU A 276 10.88 -1.12 0.92
C LEU A 276 10.67 0.24 0.26
N ILE A 277 9.91 0.24 -0.83
CA ILE A 277 9.52 1.45 -1.55
C ILE A 277 8.13 1.83 -1.09
N MET A 278 7.94 3.11 -0.78
CA MET A 278 6.65 3.68 -0.41
C MET A 278 6.32 4.84 -1.35
N ILE A 279 5.08 4.95 -1.76
CA ILE A 279 4.55 6.06 -2.56
C ILE A 279 3.46 6.81 -1.81
N ALA A 280 3.34 8.11 -2.08
CA ALA A 280 2.37 8.98 -1.43
C ALA A 280 1.40 9.59 -2.43
N ASP A 281 0.13 9.60 -2.05
CA ASP A 281 -0.92 10.38 -2.70
C ASP A 281 -0.73 11.87 -2.46
N SER A 282 -0.88 12.67 -3.50
CA SER A 282 -0.83 14.14 -3.44
C SER A 282 -2.18 14.81 -3.66
N GLN A 283 -3.24 14.03 -3.86
CA GLN A 283 -4.56 14.54 -4.25
C GLN A 283 -4.45 15.53 -5.42
N ASP A 284 -3.87 15.09 -6.54
CA ASP A 284 -3.57 15.89 -7.72
C ASP A 284 -2.77 17.16 -7.40
N ARG A 285 -1.79 17.05 -6.48
CA ARG A 285 -1.01 18.19 -5.98
C ARG A 285 -1.85 19.32 -5.44
N HIS A 286 -2.95 18.99 -4.80
CA HIS A 286 -4.00 19.88 -4.28
C HIS A 286 -3.54 21.34 -4.09
N GLY A 287 -4.04 22.26 -4.94
CA GLY A 287 -3.70 23.69 -4.90
C GLY A 287 -2.20 23.99 -5.07
N GLY A 288 -1.38 23.09 -5.63
CA GLY A 288 0.07 23.22 -5.75
C GLY A 288 0.84 23.08 -4.44
N ILE A 289 0.16 22.68 -3.35
CA ILE A 289 0.73 22.57 -2.01
C ILE A 289 1.27 21.16 -1.75
N LEU A 290 0.50 20.14 -2.15
CA LEU A 290 0.85 18.74 -2.00
C LEU A 290 1.75 18.28 -3.16
N ARG A 291 2.42 17.17 -2.96
CA ARG A 291 3.35 16.59 -3.94
C ARG A 291 3.33 15.08 -3.82
N ASP A 292 3.58 14.42 -4.94
CA ASP A 292 3.84 13.00 -4.98
C ASP A 292 5.25 12.73 -4.47
N TRP A 293 5.37 11.76 -3.55
CA TRP A 293 6.63 11.43 -2.90
C TRP A 293 6.91 9.94 -2.97
N PHE A 294 8.19 9.61 -3.19
CA PHE A 294 8.75 8.30 -2.88
C PHE A 294 9.50 8.34 -1.56
N LYS A 295 9.50 7.23 -0.86
CA LYS A 295 10.39 6.97 0.28
C LYS A 295 10.93 5.56 0.15
N VAL A 296 12.23 5.40 0.37
CA VAL A 296 12.87 4.08 0.45
C VAL A 296 13.37 3.86 1.86
N ILE A 297 13.15 2.66 2.36
CA ILE A 297 13.63 2.18 3.65
C ILE A 297 14.50 0.96 3.38
N VAL A 298 15.72 0.94 3.92
CA VAL A 298 16.65 -0.20 3.87
C VAL A 298 16.57 -0.95 5.18
N PHE A 299 16.42 -2.28 5.12
CA PHE A 299 16.25 -3.13 6.29
C PHE A 299 16.89 -4.51 6.15
N ARG A 300 17.07 -5.20 7.27
CA ARG A 300 17.46 -6.63 7.40
C ARG A 300 16.38 -7.43 8.12
N GLU A 301 16.41 -8.73 7.87
CA GLU A 301 15.59 -9.78 8.51
C GLU A 301 16.47 -10.98 8.85
#